data_d37fbf74249b4d030a49b7d5dcea88ba
#
_entry.id   d37fbf74249b4d030a49b7d5dcea88ba
#
_cell.length_a   1.000
_cell.length_b   1.000
_cell.length_c   1.000
_cell.angle_alpha   90.00
_cell.angle_beta   90.00
_cell.angle_gamma   90.00
#
_symmetry.space_group_name_H-M   'P 1'
#
loop_
_entity.id
_entity.type
_entity.pdbx_description
1 polymer ?
#
loop_
_entity_poly.entity_id
_entity_poly.type
_entity_poly.pdbx_seq_one_letter_code
_entity_poly.pdbx_strand_id
1 'polypeptide(L)'
;LYLLSNHSKGKWTCFKIGWMFGFGYFISNLYWITNSLTFEEIFKPLIPFALILIPLFLGIFYGIAIFACSLFNLKKNFSSILILSISLSLIEYVRSFIFGGFPWNLIAYSWTDYLNFLQIVSFTGTYLFNLFSIIFFLIPAIIFFKYKKKTKLFSLAVAMAILTINFIYGAIIIKNNKKIDETNLNFVIKIISPKIEINRFFQNENPKKTILDLVKLSEPNDLKRTIFIFPEGVLSNIYLQDLKNYSYIFSENYSDKHKIILGISSNEGSYIFNSMVVLDKDANILAKYDKNKLVPFGEFLPYENLLSKFGLKKITQGYLSFSADNKRNIININNIKFLPLICYEIIYS
;
A
#
# COMPACT_ATOMS: atom_id res chain seq x y z
N LEU A 1 12.93 -19.47 -13.54
CA LEU A 1 13.71 -18.28 -13.87
C LEU A 1 15.23 -18.55 -13.75
N TYR A 2 15.76 -18.92 -12.57
CA TYR A 2 17.20 -19.15 -12.34
C TYR A 2 17.82 -20.15 -13.32
N LEU A 3 17.21 -21.32 -13.49
CA LEU A 3 17.73 -22.37 -14.36
C LEU A 3 17.75 -21.94 -15.84
N LEU A 4 16.70 -21.24 -16.29
CA LEU A 4 16.62 -20.76 -17.67
C LEU A 4 17.67 -19.68 -17.94
N SER A 5 17.84 -18.72 -17.02
CA SER A 5 18.83 -17.65 -17.17
C SER A 5 20.27 -18.19 -17.21
N ASN A 6 20.54 -19.24 -16.44
CA ASN A 6 21.87 -19.88 -16.38
C ASN A 6 22.23 -20.70 -17.65
N HIS A 7 21.24 -21.11 -18.45
CA HIS A 7 21.46 -21.85 -19.71
C HIS A 7 21.54 -20.91 -20.92
N SER A 8 21.14 -19.65 -20.77
CA SER A 8 21.13 -18.71 -21.90
C SER A 8 22.52 -18.13 -22.15
N LYS A 9 22.94 -18.09 -23.43
CA LYS A 9 24.27 -17.61 -23.85
C LYS A 9 24.32 -16.10 -24.17
N GLY A 10 23.19 -15.41 -24.19
CA GLY A 10 23.09 -14.01 -24.58
C GLY A 10 22.45 -13.11 -23.51
N LYS A 11 23.04 -11.93 -23.28
CA LYS A 11 22.51 -10.95 -22.32
C LYS A 11 21.06 -10.54 -22.62
N TRP A 12 20.76 -10.31 -23.89
CA TRP A 12 19.41 -9.99 -24.35
C TRP A 12 18.42 -11.16 -24.20
N THR A 13 18.91 -12.39 -24.33
CA THR A 13 18.09 -13.56 -24.03
C THR A 13 17.74 -13.64 -22.56
N CYS A 14 18.69 -13.31 -21.67
CA CYS A 14 18.47 -13.19 -20.25
C CYS A 14 17.40 -12.13 -19.93
N PHE A 15 17.50 -10.93 -20.55
CA PHE A 15 16.48 -9.91 -20.42
C PHE A 15 15.08 -10.43 -20.82
N LYS A 16 14.96 -11.04 -22.00
CA LYS A 16 13.68 -11.57 -22.49
C LYS A 16 13.08 -12.62 -21.54
N ILE A 17 13.92 -13.52 -21.02
CA ILE A 17 13.50 -14.53 -20.03
C ILE A 17 12.97 -13.86 -18.76
N GLY A 18 13.68 -12.87 -18.22
CA GLY A 18 13.24 -12.10 -17.07
C GLY A 18 11.96 -11.34 -17.33
N TRP A 19 11.87 -10.69 -18.49
CA TRP A 19 10.69 -9.92 -18.92
C TRP A 19 9.45 -10.81 -19.05
N MET A 20 9.55 -11.95 -19.74
CA MET A 20 8.43 -12.89 -19.89
C MET A 20 8.02 -13.52 -18.55
N PHE A 21 8.98 -13.80 -17.67
CA PHE A 21 8.67 -14.24 -16.32
C PHE A 21 7.93 -13.15 -15.54
N GLY A 22 8.41 -11.91 -15.57
CA GLY A 22 7.74 -10.77 -14.94
C GLY A 22 6.35 -10.53 -15.50
N PHE A 23 6.18 -10.61 -16.82
CA PHE A 23 4.87 -10.52 -17.47
C PHE A 23 3.90 -11.58 -16.92
N GLY A 24 4.32 -12.86 -16.91
CA GLY A 24 3.50 -13.95 -16.35
C GLY A 24 3.19 -13.76 -14.87
N TYR A 25 4.15 -13.29 -14.10
CA TYR A 25 3.98 -12.99 -12.67
C TYR A 25 2.94 -11.89 -12.46
N PHE A 26 3.06 -10.77 -13.15
CA PHE A 26 2.17 -9.64 -12.95
C PHE A 26 0.77 -9.86 -13.55
N ILE A 27 0.63 -10.53 -14.69
CA ILE A 27 -0.71 -10.79 -15.24
C ILE A 27 -1.52 -11.72 -14.32
N SER A 28 -0.85 -12.67 -13.66
CA SER A 28 -1.51 -13.58 -12.71
C SER A 28 -1.90 -12.90 -11.40
N ASN A 29 -1.19 -11.83 -10.99
CA ASN A 29 -1.35 -11.20 -9.69
C ASN A 29 -2.03 -9.84 -9.73
N LEU A 30 -2.17 -9.19 -10.90
CA LEU A 30 -2.68 -7.83 -11.05
C LEU A 30 -3.95 -7.72 -11.86
N TYR A 31 -4.58 -8.83 -12.29
CA TYR A 31 -5.83 -8.78 -13.07
C TYR A 31 -6.93 -7.95 -12.38
N TRP A 32 -6.94 -7.94 -11.05
CA TRP A 32 -7.91 -7.20 -10.24
C TRP A 32 -7.81 -5.67 -10.41
N ILE A 33 -6.66 -5.14 -10.85
CA ILE A 33 -6.48 -3.68 -11.01
C ILE A 33 -7.42 -3.12 -12.07
N THR A 34 -7.86 -3.97 -13.02
CA THR A 34 -8.82 -3.59 -14.05
C THR A 34 -10.23 -3.36 -13.50
N ASN A 35 -10.52 -3.81 -12.27
CA ASN A 35 -11.81 -3.54 -11.63
C ASN A 35 -12.03 -2.03 -11.45
N SER A 36 -10.95 -1.24 -11.30
CA SER A 36 -11.07 0.22 -11.24
C SER A 36 -11.64 0.84 -12.51
N LEU A 37 -11.48 0.18 -13.67
CA LEU A 37 -12.00 0.63 -14.96
C LEU A 37 -13.46 0.23 -15.18
N THR A 38 -14.04 -0.58 -14.30
CA THR A 38 -15.46 -1.00 -14.43
C THR A 38 -16.44 0.01 -13.85
N PHE A 39 -15.97 0.99 -13.07
CA PHE A 39 -16.83 1.98 -12.41
C PHE A 39 -17.46 2.97 -13.39
N GLU A 40 -16.82 3.22 -14.53
CA GLU A 40 -17.34 4.09 -15.57
C GLU A 40 -17.37 3.37 -16.93
N GLU A 41 -18.46 3.46 -17.64
CA GLU A 41 -18.67 2.81 -18.93
C GLU A 41 -17.60 3.20 -19.96
N ILE A 42 -17.17 4.47 -19.94
CA ILE A 42 -16.18 5.01 -20.88
C ILE A 42 -14.81 4.34 -20.75
N PHE A 43 -14.48 3.77 -19.59
CA PHE A 43 -13.17 3.14 -19.36
C PHE A 43 -13.18 1.63 -19.59
N LYS A 44 -14.35 0.98 -19.70
CA LYS A 44 -14.45 -0.47 -19.94
C LYS A 44 -13.70 -0.96 -21.18
N PRO A 45 -13.69 -0.24 -22.33
CA PRO A 45 -12.88 -0.65 -23.49
C PRO A 45 -11.37 -0.70 -23.25
N LEU A 46 -10.87 -0.03 -22.18
CA LEU A 46 -9.45 -0.03 -21.81
C LEU A 46 -9.03 -1.27 -21.02
N ILE A 47 -9.98 -2.06 -20.50
CA ILE A 47 -9.71 -3.25 -19.67
C ILE A 47 -8.74 -4.23 -20.35
N PRO A 48 -8.93 -4.69 -21.60
CA PRO A 48 -8.00 -5.62 -22.22
C PRO A 48 -6.59 -5.03 -22.41
N PHE A 49 -6.49 -3.73 -22.67
CA PHE A 49 -5.22 -3.05 -22.78
C PHE A 49 -4.50 -2.95 -21.42
N ALA A 50 -5.20 -2.59 -20.37
CA ALA A 50 -4.65 -2.53 -19.01
C ALA A 50 -4.17 -3.90 -18.53
N LEU A 51 -4.93 -4.97 -18.81
CA LEU A 51 -4.60 -6.35 -18.47
C LEU A 51 -3.28 -6.82 -19.11
N ILE A 52 -2.91 -6.30 -20.25
CA ILE A 52 -1.70 -6.68 -20.99
C ILE A 52 -0.56 -5.68 -20.77
N LEU A 53 -0.83 -4.38 -20.95
CA LEU A 53 0.22 -3.36 -20.97
C LEU A 53 0.83 -3.12 -19.59
N ILE A 54 0.03 -3.17 -18.50
CA ILE A 54 0.54 -2.98 -17.14
C ILE A 54 1.50 -4.12 -16.78
N PRO A 55 1.15 -5.42 -16.93
CA PRO A 55 2.10 -6.51 -16.72
C PRO A 55 3.31 -6.49 -17.63
N LEU A 56 3.15 -6.11 -18.91
CA LEU A 56 4.30 -5.97 -19.84
C LEU A 56 5.27 -4.89 -19.37
N PHE A 57 4.77 -3.75 -18.94
CA PHE A 57 5.58 -2.66 -18.40
C PHE A 57 6.29 -3.08 -17.10
N LEU A 58 5.56 -3.64 -16.13
CA LEU A 58 6.12 -4.08 -14.87
C LEU A 58 7.12 -5.24 -15.04
N GLY A 59 6.89 -6.09 -16.02
CA GLY A 59 7.81 -7.17 -16.38
C GLY A 59 9.20 -6.69 -16.78
N ILE A 60 9.32 -5.47 -17.34
CA ILE A 60 10.62 -4.87 -17.72
C ILE A 60 11.59 -4.84 -16.53
N PHE A 61 11.10 -4.56 -15.32
CA PHE A 61 11.93 -4.55 -14.12
C PHE A 61 12.59 -5.92 -13.88
N TYR A 62 11.84 -7.01 -14.03
CA TYR A 62 12.38 -8.36 -13.92
C TYR A 62 13.36 -8.67 -15.08
N GLY A 63 13.07 -8.17 -16.28
CA GLY A 63 13.99 -8.23 -17.40
C GLY A 63 15.34 -7.59 -17.09
N ILE A 64 15.32 -6.38 -16.52
CA ILE A 64 16.52 -5.64 -16.10
C ILE A 64 17.29 -6.40 -15.03
N ALA A 65 16.59 -6.97 -14.01
CA ALA A 65 17.22 -7.74 -12.95
C ALA A 65 17.99 -8.95 -13.51
N ILE A 66 17.38 -9.72 -14.42
CA ILE A 66 18.03 -10.88 -15.02
C ILE A 66 19.14 -10.49 -16.00
N PHE A 67 18.97 -9.39 -16.71
CA PHE A 67 20.03 -8.81 -17.54
C PHE A 67 21.25 -8.46 -16.67
N ALA A 68 21.06 -7.76 -15.55
CA ALA A 68 22.12 -7.42 -14.62
C ALA A 68 22.82 -8.68 -14.07
N CYS A 69 22.05 -9.71 -13.69
CA CYS A 69 22.63 -10.99 -13.29
C CYS A 69 23.52 -11.61 -14.36
N SER A 70 23.19 -11.46 -15.64
CA SER A 70 23.98 -12.02 -16.76
C SER A 70 25.37 -11.40 -16.90
N LEU A 71 25.61 -10.22 -16.30
CA LEU A 71 26.93 -9.60 -16.28
C LEU A 71 27.92 -10.31 -15.36
N PHE A 72 27.41 -11.12 -14.39
CA PHE A 72 28.23 -11.81 -13.38
C PHE A 72 28.51 -13.28 -13.72
N ASN A 73 28.27 -13.74 -14.96
CA ASN A 73 28.52 -15.11 -15.40
C ASN A 73 27.98 -16.15 -14.41
N LEU A 74 26.65 -16.15 -14.20
CA LEU A 74 25.97 -17.05 -13.27
C LEU A 74 26.38 -18.50 -13.49
N LYS A 75 26.87 -19.15 -12.44
CA LYS A 75 27.21 -20.58 -12.40
C LYS A 75 26.19 -21.31 -11.55
N LYS A 76 26.15 -22.64 -11.64
CA LYS A 76 25.32 -23.47 -10.75
C LYS A 76 25.96 -23.56 -9.35
N ASN A 77 25.97 -22.46 -8.62
CA ASN A 77 26.54 -22.35 -7.29
C ASN A 77 25.71 -21.41 -6.39
N PHE A 78 25.99 -21.41 -5.10
CA PHE A 78 25.26 -20.62 -4.12
C PHE A 78 25.41 -19.09 -4.36
N SER A 79 26.60 -18.63 -4.77
CA SER A 79 26.81 -17.21 -5.07
C SER A 79 25.86 -16.68 -6.16
N SER A 80 25.54 -17.51 -7.15
CA SER A 80 24.58 -17.15 -8.20
C SER A 80 23.14 -17.04 -7.68
N ILE A 81 22.76 -17.81 -6.67
CA ILE A 81 21.47 -17.63 -5.97
C ILE A 81 21.46 -16.27 -5.29
N LEU A 82 22.52 -15.91 -4.58
CA LEU A 82 22.60 -14.62 -3.88
C LEU A 82 22.58 -13.45 -4.88
N ILE A 83 23.34 -13.51 -5.96
CA ILE A 83 23.35 -12.46 -7.01
C ILE A 83 21.92 -12.27 -7.57
N LEU A 84 21.25 -13.35 -7.91
CA LEU A 84 19.88 -13.27 -8.43
C LEU A 84 18.91 -12.69 -7.38
N SER A 85 18.99 -13.15 -6.13
CA SER A 85 18.14 -12.66 -5.05
C SER A 85 18.33 -11.17 -4.80
N ILE A 86 19.58 -10.72 -4.74
CA ILE A 86 19.93 -9.31 -4.57
C ILE A 86 19.43 -8.48 -5.76
N SER A 87 19.65 -8.94 -6.99
CA SER A 87 19.20 -8.22 -8.18
C SER A 87 17.68 -8.10 -8.26
N LEU A 88 16.94 -9.16 -7.94
CA LEU A 88 15.49 -9.13 -7.89
C LEU A 88 14.99 -8.21 -6.77
N SER A 89 15.52 -8.35 -5.56
CA SER A 89 15.10 -7.52 -4.43
C SER A 89 15.41 -6.05 -4.65
N LEU A 90 16.59 -5.74 -5.23
CA LEU A 90 16.98 -4.38 -5.56
C LEU A 90 16.06 -3.76 -6.61
N ILE A 91 15.71 -4.50 -7.66
CA ILE A 91 14.83 -3.97 -8.70
C ILE A 91 13.40 -3.78 -8.18
N GLU A 92 12.92 -4.62 -7.27
CA GLU A 92 11.62 -4.45 -6.61
C GLU A 92 11.63 -3.22 -5.70
N TYR A 93 12.73 -2.97 -5.01
CA TYR A 93 12.92 -1.74 -4.24
C TYR A 93 12.90 -0.51 -5.17
N VAL A 94 13.66 -0.51 -6.26
CA VAL A 94 13.68 0.58 -7.25
C VAL A 94 12.29 0.81 -7.84
N ARG A 95 11.53 -0.24 -8.16
CA ARG A 95 10.16 -0.18 -8.66
C ARG A 95 9.21 0.52 -7.69
N SER A 96 9.49 0.49 -6.40
CA SER A 96 8.67 1.14 -5.38
C SER A 96 8.77 2.68 -5.37
N PHE A 97 9.72 3.26 -6.10
CA PHE A 97 9.93 4.71 -6.17
C PHE A 97 9.78 5.29 -7.57
N ILE A 98 10.10 4.52 -8.61
CA ILE A 98 10.09 5.01 -9.99
C ILE A 98 8.64 5.11 -10.49
N PHE A 99 8.36 6.14 -11.30
CA PHE A 99 7.05 6.38 -11.92
C PHE A 99 5.87 6.52 -10.94
N GLY A 100 6.12 7.15 -9.79
CA GLY A 100 5.12 7.30 -8.73
C GLY A 100 5.10 6.14 -7.74
N GLY A 101 5.91 5.10 -7.99
CA GLY A 101 6.07 3.93 -7.13
C GLY A 101 4.97 2.89 -7.29
N PHE A 102 5.38 1.63 -7.36
CA PHE A 102 4.45 0.49 -7.36
C PHE A 102 5.02 -0.63 -6.47
N PRO A 103 4.89 -0.53 -5.13
CA PRO A 103 5.47 -1.50 -4.18
C PRO A 103 4.64 -2.77 -4.01
N TRP A 104 3.57 -2.97 -4.77
CA TRP A 104 2.75 -4.17 -4.72
C TRP A 104 3.43 -5.41 -5.28
N ASN A 105 2.91 -6.57 -4.90
CA ASN A 105 3.37 -7.88 -5.37
C ASN A 105 4.86 -8.12 -5.12
N LEU A 106 5.33 -7.78 -3.91
CA LEU A 106 6.62 -8.27 -3.44
C LEU A 106 6.52 -9.76 -3.15
N ILE A 107 7.60 -10.51 -3.41
CA ILE A 107 7.64 -11.96 -3.12
C ILE A 107 7.42 -12.23 -1.63
N ALA A 108 7.82 -11.31 -0.76
CA ALA A 108 7.55 -11.35 0.68
C ALA A 108 6.07 -11.47 1.04
N TYR A 109 5.17 -10.96 0.20
CA TYR A 109 3.73 -11.00 0.49
C TYR A 109 3.13 -12.40 0.40
N SER A 110 3.85 -13.39 -0.12
CA SER A 110 3.47 -14.81 -0.03
C SER A 110 3.38 -15.34 1.40
N TRP A 111 3.91 -14.60 2.39
CA TRP A 111 3.87 -14.96 3.81
C TRP A 111 2.73 -14.29 4.58
N THR A 112 1.88 -13.46 3.95
CA THR A 112 0.86 -12.63 4.65
C THR A 112 -0.13 -13.44 5.48
N ASP A 113 -0.46 -14.65 5.08
CA ASP A 113 -1.36 -15.53 5.81
C ASP A 113 -0.70 -16.19 7.06
N TYR A 114 0.61 -16.00 7.22
CA TYR A 114 1.39 -16.65 8.27
C TYR A 114 2.00 -15.61 9.23
N LEU A 115 1.20 -15.05 10.12
CA LEU A 115 1.59 -13.97 11.02
C LEU A 115 2.88 -14.24 11.81
N ASN A 116 3.16 -15.50 12.16
CA ASN A 116 4.39 -15.85 12.87
C ASN A 116 5.65 -15.55 12.04
N PHE A 117 5.61 -15.71 10.71
CA PHE A 117 6.74 -15.38 9.85
C PHE A 117 6.91 -13.88 9.65
N LEU A 118 5.84 -13.10 9.77
CA LEU A 118 5.86 -11.66 9.55
C LEU A 118 6.42 -10.86 10.72
N GLN A 119 6.50 -11.42 11.93
CA GLN A 119 6.95 -10.66 13.12
C GLN A 119 8.37 -10.12 12.95
N ILE A 120 9.23 -10.79 12.19
CA ILE A 120 10.59 -10.34 11.90
C ILE A 120 10.64 -9.04 11.10
N VAL A 121 9.56 -8.69 10.38
CA VAL A 121 9.47 -7.46 9.57
C VAL A 121 9.63 -6.21 10.43
N SER A 122 9.20 -6.25 11.69
CA SER A 122 9.40 -5.16 12.66
C SER A 122 10.87 -4.81 12.87
N PHE A 123 11.77 -5.78 12.67
CA PHE A 123 13.21 -5.63 12.80
C PHE A 123 13.92 -5.42 11.45
N THR A 124 13.54 -6.19 10.43
CA THR A 124 14.20 -6.17 9.12
C THR A 124 13.64 -5.12 8.16
N GLY A 125 12.41 -4.71 8.36
CA GLY A 125 11.63 -4.00 7.35
C GLY A 125 11.19 -4.92 6.20
N THR A 126 10.31 -4.42 5.35
CA THR A 126 9.68 -5.19 4.27
C THR A 126 10.67 -5.64 3.20
N TYR A 127 11.58 -4.77 2.76
CA TYR A 127 12.47 -5.08 1.64
C TYR A 127 13.60 -6.05 1.98
N LEU A 128 14.15 -5.99 3.20
CA LEU A 128 15.12 -6.99 3.63
C LEU A 128 14.45 -8.35 3.86
N PHE A 129 13.23 -8.36 4.39
CA PHE A 129 12.43 -9.59 4.49
C PHE A 129 12.11 -10.16 3.09
N ASN A 130 11.86 -9.28 2.10
CA ASN A 130 11.68 -9.69 0.72
C ASN A 130 12.93 -10.37 0.14
N LEU A 131 14.11 -9.82 0.40
CA LEU A 131 15.38 -10.46 0.01
C LEU A 131 15.52 -11.86 0.61
N PHE A 132 15.24 -12.03 1.91
CA PHE A 132 15.28 -13.33 2.56
C PHE A 132 14.26 -14.30 1.97
N SER A 133 13.06 -13.83 1.65
CA SER A 133 12.02 -14.64 1.00
C SER A 133 12.47 -15.14 -0.38
N ILE A 134 13.07 -14.28 -1.19
CA ILE A 134 13.61 -14.65 -2.51
C ILE A 134 14.71 -15.69 -2.36
N ILE A 135 15.68 -15.48 -1.44
CA ILE A 135 16.74 -16.45 -1.17
C ILE A 135 16.14 -17.80 -0.80
N PHE A 136 15.18 -17.81 0.13
CA PHE A 136 14.54 -19.02 0.60
C PHE A 136 13.85 -19.79 -0.53
N PHE A 137 13.07 -19.12 -1.37
CA PHE A 137 12.39 -19.77 -2.50
C PHE A 137 13.34 -20.22 -3.61
N LEU A 138 14.57 -19.70 -3.66
CA LEU A 138 15.59 -20.15 -4.60
C LEU A 138 16.47 -21.28 -4.08
N ILE A 139 16.52 -21.53 -2.76
CA ILE A 139 17.34 -22.61 -2.17
C ILE A 139 17.08 -24.00 -2.79
N PRO A 140 15.84 -24.40 -3.12
CA PRO A 140 15.59 -25.68 -3.76
C PRO A 140 16.37 -25.90 -5.08
N ALA A 141 16.79 -24.81 -5.76
CA ALA A 141 17.61 -24.91 -6.97
C ALA A 141 18.99 -25.56 -6.72
N ILE A 142 19.44 -25.64 -5.46
CA ILE A 142 20.69 -26.34 -5.08
C ILE A 142 20.63 -27.82 -5.45
N ILE A 143 19.45 -28.41 -5.55
CA ILE A 143 19.29 -29.81 -6.01
C ILE A 143 19.93 -30.04 -7.38
N PHE A 144 19.87 -29.04 -8.25
CA PHE A 144 20.43 -29.09 -9.62
C PHE A 144 21.92 -28.75 -9.70
N PHE A 145 22.57 -28.40 -8.57
CA PHE A 145 23.98 -28.03 -8.55
C PHE A 145 24.87 -29.27 -8.43
N LYS A 146 26.13 -29.14 -8.89
CA LYS A 146 27.14 -30.20 -8.79
C LYS A 146 27.79 -30.25 -7.40
N TYR A 147 26.98 -30.23 -6.35
CA TYR A 147 27.44 -30.40 -4.97
C TYR A 147 27.27 -31.85 -4.49
N LYS A 148 28.09 -32.25 -3.50
CA LYS A 148 27.92 -33.52 -2.80
C LYS A 148 26.54 -33.57 -2.13
N LYS A 149 25.94 -34.77 -2.05
CA LYS A 149 24.61 -34.95 -1.41
C LYS A 149 24.57 -34.38 0.00
N LYS A 150 25.64 -34.59 0.80
CA LYS A 150 25.75 -34.03 2.16
C LYS A 150 25.65 -32.48 2.18
N THR A 151 26.33 -31.81 1.26
CA THR A 151 26.28 -30.33 1.16
C THR A 151 24.89 -29.83 0.79
N LYS A 152 24.21 -30.48 -0.15
CA LYS A 152 22.83 -30.13 -0.52
C LYS A 152 21.88 -30.30 0.66
N LEU A 153 21.96 -31.47 1.34
CA LEU A 153 21.12 -31.73 2.50
C LEU A 153 21.39 -30.75 3.65
N PHE A 154 22.65 -30.43 3.90
CA PHE A 154 23.05 -29.47 4.92
C PHE A 154 22.49 -28.07 4.60
N SER A 155 22.61 -27.58 3.35
CA SER A 155 22.05 -26.28 2.95
C SER A 155 20.53 -26.21 3.11
N LEU A 156 19.82 -27.28 2.76
CA LEU A 156 18.37 -27.37 2.96
C LEU A 156 18.01 -27.39 4.46
N ALA A 157 18.77 -28.13 5.26
CA ALA A 157 18.55 -28.22 6.71
C ALA A 157 18.79 -26.85 7.38
N VAL A 158 19.84 -26.10 6.97
CA VAL A 158 20.10 -24.76 7.48
C VAL A 158 18.95 -23.79 7.11
N ALA A 159 18.45 -23.86 5.87
CA ALA A 159 17.33 -23.03 5.47
C ALA A 159 16.06 -23.32 6.28
N MET A 160 15.77 -24.61 6.49
CA MET A 160 14.64 -25.02 7.34
C MET A 160 14.82 -24.62 8.80
N ALA A 161 16.04 -24.68 9.34
CA ALA A 161 16.34 -24.23 10.68
C ALA A 161 16.09 -22.71 10.84
N ILE A 162 16.53 -21.89 9.88
CA ILE A 162 16.29 -20.44 9.87
C ILE A 162 14.78 -20.15 9.86
N LEU A 163 14.01 -20.84 9.03
CA LEU A 163 12.55 -20.70 9.02
C LEU A 163 11.91 -21.06 10.35
N THR A 164 12.33 -22.17 10.92
CA THR A 164 11.81 -22.64 12.22
C THR A 164 12.13 -21.65 13.33
N ILE A 165 13.35 -21.10 13.34
CA ILE A 165 13.74 -20.05 14.31
C ILE A 165 12.87 -18.79 14.13
N ASN A 166 12.67 -18.33 12.89
CA ASN A 166 11.80 -17.20 12.62
C ASN A 166 10.35 -17.46 13.07
N PHE A 167 9.82 -18.66 12.79
CA PHE A 167 8.48 -19.04 13.24
C PHE A 167 8.34 -19.02 14.77
N ILE A 168 9.32 -19.63 15.48
CA ILE A 168 9.33 -19.66 16.95
C ILE A 168 9.44 -18.24 17.52
N TYR A 169 10.33 -17.42 16.96
CA TYR A 169 10.45 -16.01 17.32
C TYR A 169 9.11 -15.29 17.21
N GLY A 170 8.43 -15.42 16.06
CA GLY A 170 7.14 -14.78 15.87
C GLY A 170 6.05 -15.31 16.79
N ALA A 171 6.03 -16.61 17.08
CA ALA A 171 5.10 -17.19 18.03
C ALA A 171 5.28 -16.62 19.45
N ILE A 172 6.54 -16.41 19.87
CA ILE A 172 6.87 -15.79 21.16
C ILE A 172 6.38 -14.33 21.20
N ILE A 173 6.68 -13.56 20.15
CA ILE A 173 6.25 -12.15 20.06
C ILE A 173 4.73 -12.02 20.12
N ILE A 174 3.99 -12.81 19.34
CA ILE A 174 2.52 -12.80 19.35
C ILE A 174 1.98 -13.17 20.73
N LYS A 175 2.57 -14.20 21.37
CA LYS A 175 2.13 -14.63 22.70
C LYS A 175 2.36 -13.54 23.75
N ASN A 176 3.51 -12.85 23.71
CA ASN A 176 3.85 -11.81 24.66
C ASN A 176 2.97 -10.56 24.47
N ASN A 177 2.66 -10.20 23.22
CA ASN A 177 1.84 -9.02 22.90
C ASN A 177 0.33 -9.23 23.16
N LYS A 178 -0.15 -10.47 23.25
CA LYS A 178 -1.54 -10.76 23.67
C LYS A 178 -1.87 -10.33 25.11
N LYS A 179 -0.85 -9.96 25.89
CA LYS A 179 -1.01 -9.48 27.27
C LYS A 179 -1.05 -7.96 27.39
N ILE A 180 -1.24 -7.22 26.30
CA ILE A 180 -1.48 -5.79 26.39
C ILE A 180 -2.83 -5.60 27.09
N ASP A 181 -2.77 -5.11 28.32
CA ASP A 181 -3.96 -4.82 29.13
C ASP A 181 -4.79 -3.74 28.43
N GLU A 182 -5.93 -4.13 27.89
CA GLU A 182 -6.92 -3.20 27.29
C GLU A 182 -7.50 -2.22 28.32
N THR A 183 -7.20 -2.43 29.61
CA THR A 183 -7.86 -1.77 30.76
C THR A 183 -7.36 -0.36 31.06
N ASN A 184 -6.29 0.12 30.43
CA ASN A 184 -5.67 1.42 30.78
C ASN A 184 -5.93 2.57 29.81
N LEU A 185 -6.76 2.38 28.79
CA LEU A 185 -7.14 3.49 27.92
C LEU A 185 -8.33 4.25 28.52
N ASN A 186 -8.10 5.47 29.01
CA ASN A 186 -9.15 6.37 29.51
C ASN A 186 -10.06 6.93 28.40
N PHE A 187 -10.10 6.27 27.23
CA PHE A 187 -10.91 6.66 26.06
C PHE A 187 -11.30 5.46 25.21
N VAL A 188 -12.36 5.61 24.44
CA VAL A 188 -12.85 4.63 23.46
C VAL A 188 -12.46 5.10 22.06
N ILE A 189 -12.01 4.19 21.19
CA ILE A 189 -11.90 4.43 19.75
C ILE A 189 -13.11 3.78 19.09
N LYS A 190 -13.89 4.58 18.35
CA LYS A 190 -15.06 4.10 17.60
C LYS A 190 -14.82 4.30 16.10
N ILE A 191 -14.57 3.23 15.38
CA ILE A 191 -14.37 3.24 13.92
C ILE A 191 -15.74 3.11 13.28
N ILE A 192 -16.11 4.09 12.46
CA ILE A 192 -17.41 4.15 11.78
C ILE A 192 -17.23 3.70 10.34
N SER A 193 -17.95 2.67 9.95
CA SER A 193 -17.98 2.16 8.56
C SER A 193 -19.37 2.39 7.95
N PRO A 194 -19.62 3.59 7.43
CA PRO A 194 -20.90 3.91 6.81
C PRO A 194 -20.93 3.29 5.43
N LYS A 195 -21.65 2.25 5.17
CA LYS A 195 -21.76 1.59 3.84
C LYS A 195 -22.16 2.61 2.75
N ILE A 196 -21.21 3.45 2.36
CA ILE A 196 -21.45 4.50 1.36
C ILE A 196 -21.06 3.95 -0.01
N GLU A 197 -22.00 3.96 -0.96
CA GLU A 197 -21.75 3.53 -2.33
C GLU A 197 -20.82 4.49 -3.06
N ILE A 198 -20.03 3.97 -3.98
CA ILE A 198 -19.10 4.77 -4.82
C ILE A 198 -19.89 5.80 -5.64
N ASN A 199 -21.11 5.50 -6.03
CA ASN A 199 -21.98 6.38 -6.81
C ASN A 199 -22.22 7.75 -6.17
N ARG A 200 -22.02 7.91 -4.87
CA ARG A 200 -22.15 9.20 -4.19
C ARG A 200 -21.17 10.28 -4.71
N PHE A 201 -19.99 9.88 -5.18
CA PHE A 201 -19.04 10.81 -5.77
C PHE A 201 -19.56 11.47 -7.05
N PHE A 202 -20.60 10.89 -7.63
CA PHE A 202 -21.27 11.35 -8.85
C PHE A 202 -22.64 11.98 -8.57
N GLN A 203 -23.17 11.86 -7.36
CA GLN A 203 -24.47 12.42 -6.96
C GLN A 203 -24.25 13.66 -6.11
N ASN A 204 -24.99 14.71 -6.41
CA ASN A 204 -25.03 15.92 -5.55
C ASN A 204 -25.83 15.62 -4.28
N GLU A 205 -25.31 14.79 -3.39
CA GLU A 205 -25.91 14.57 -2.10
C GLU A 205 -25.86 15.84 -1.24
N ASN A 206 -26.90 16.04 -0.45
CA ASN A 206 -26.96 17.17 0.47
C ASN A 206 -25.98 16.95 1.63
N PRO A 207 -24.91 17.78 1.78
CA PRO A 207 -23.90 17.60 2.81
C PRO A 207 -24.47 17.53 4.23
N LYS A 208 -25.51 18.33 4.51
CA LYS A 208 -26.21 18.32 5.80
C LYS A 208 -26.76 16.94 6.12
N LYS A 209 -27.40 16.27 5.15
CA LYS A 209 -27.95 14.92 5.34
C LYS A 209 -26.82 13.92 5.60
N THR A 210 -25.74 13.97 4.82
CA THR A 210 -24.58 13.09 5.02
C THR A 210 -24.00 13.25 6.42
N ILE A 211 -23.80 14.48 6.90
CA ILE A 211 -23.28 14.74 8.25
C ILE A 211 -24.23 14.19 9.32
N LEU A 212 -25.53 14.41 9.19
CA LEU A 212 -26.51 13.88 10.14
C LEU A 212 -26.53 12.34 10.18
N ASP A 213 -26.43 11.69 9.03
CA ASP A 213 -26.34 10.23 8.94
C ASP A 213 -25.06 9.69 9.61
N LEU A 214 -23.93 10.37 9.45
CA LEU A 214 -22.67 10.03 10.12
C LEU A 214 -22.77 10.20 11.64
N VAL A 215 -23.37 11.29 12.11
CA VAL A 215 -23.64 11.51 13.54
C VAL A 215 -24.50 10.39 14.10
N LYS A 216 -25.61 10.06 13.42
CA LYS A 216 -26.50 8.97 13.84
C LYS A 216 -25.76 7.62 13.94
N LEU A 217 -24.91 7.30 12.96
CA LEU A 217 -24.11 6.06 12.98
C LEU A 217 -23.05 6.06 14.09
N SER A 218 -22.55 7.23 14.46
CA SER A 218 -21.53 7.34 15.50
C SER A 218 -22.07 7.13 16.91
N GLU A 219 -23.40 7.35 17.14
CA GLU A 219 -24.06 7.21 18.44
C GLU A 219 -23.22 7.81 19.58
N PRO A 220 -23.03 9.13 19.62
CA PRO A 220 -22.19 9.77 20.62
C PRO A 220 -22.74 9.55 22.04
N ASN A 221 -21.84 9.36 23.01
CA ASN A 221 -22.19 9.20 24.41
C ASN A 221 -21.34 10.13 25.27
N ASP A 222 -21.94 11.13 25.86
CA ASP A 222 -21.28 12.18 26.64
C ASP A 222 -20.58 11.71 27.91
N LEU A 223 -20.89 10.50 28.38
CA LEU A 223 -20.26 9.93 29.57
C LEU A 223 -18.83 9.44 29.27
N LYS A 224 -18.52 9.09 28.00
CA LYS A 224 -17.26 8.45 27.62
C LYS A 224 -16.40 9.38 26.76
N ARG A 225 -15.10 9.45 27.07
CA ARG A 225 -14.14 10.05 26.14
C ARG A 225 -14.04 9.15 24.92
N THR A 226 -14.37 9.68 23.72
CA THR A 226 -14.41 8.87 22.50
C THR A 226 -13.72 9.58 21.35
N ILE A 227 -12.91 8.85 20.61
CA ILE A 227 -12.35 9.27 19.32
C ILE A 227 -13.14 8.54 18.23
N PHE A 228 -13.91 9.30 17.46
CA PHE A 228 -14.65 8.79 16.31
C PHE A 228 -13.76 8.86 15.08
N ILE A 229 -13.62 7.76 14.35
CA ILE A 229 -12.81 7.68 13.13
C ILE A 229 -13.73 7.33 11.97
N PHE A 230 -13.86 8.26 11.04
CA PHE A 230 -14.60 8.12 9.80
C PHE A 230 -13.64 7.86 8.63
N PRO A 231 -14.09 7.20 7.55
CA PRO A 231 -13.23 6.85 6.43
C PRO A 231 -12.76 8.06 5.60
N GLU A 232 -11.79 7.77 4.71
CA GLU A 232 -11.33 8.67 3.66
C GLU A 232 -12.49 9.19 2.82
N GLY A 233 -12.45 10.48 2.48
CA GLY A 233 -13.42 11.11 1.59
C GLY A 233 -14.89 10.99 2.03
N VAL A 234 -15.16 10.82 3.32
CA VAL A 234 -16.52 10.63 3.84
C VAL A 234 -17.42 11.82 3.56
N LEU A 235 -16.85 13.02 3.45
CA LEU A 235 -17.51 14.26 3.03
C LEU A 235 -16.97 14.69 1.67
N SER A 236 -17.36 13.98 0.60
CA SER A 236 -16.88 14.24 -0.76
C SER A 236 -17.47 15.48 -1.42
N ASN A 237 -18.61 16.00 -0.90
CA ASN A 237 -19.39 17.05 -1.56
C ASN A 237 -19.09 18.45 -1.02
N ILE A 238 -18.20 18.56 -0.04
CA ILE A 238 -17.79 19.85 0.53
C ILE A 238 -16.28 19.89 0.74
N TYR A 239 -15.75 21.09 0.72
CA TYR A 239 -14.38 21.35 1.14
C TYR A 239 -14.31 21.64 2.64
N LEU A 240 -13.13 21.41 3.22
CA LEU A 240 -12.87 21.68 4.64
C LEU A 240 -13.25 23.10 5.05
N GLN A 241 -13.05 24.08 4.16
CA GLN A 241 -13.38 25.47 4.41
C GLN A 241 -14.88 25.72 4.62
N ASP A 242 -15.71 24.89 3.96
CA ASP A 242 -17.17 25.01 4.04
C ASP A 242 -17.75 24.26 5.24
N LEU A 243 -16.95 23.43 5.92
CA LEU A 243 -17.41 22.61 7.03
C LEU A 243 -17.95 23.45 8.21
N LYS A 244 -17.43 24.67 8.38
CA LYS A 244 -17.92 25.62 9.40
C LYS A 244 -19.41 25.93 9.27
N ASN A 245 -19.99 25.89 8.07
CA ASN A 245 -21.41 26.13 7.85
C ASN A 245 -22.29 25.05 8.52
N TYR A 246 -21.70 23.93 8.89
CA TYR A 246 -22.36 22.77 9.53
C TYR A 246 -21.91 22.54 10.97
N SER A 247 -21.14 23.46 11.56
CA SER A 247 -20.57 23.32 12.91
C SER A 247 -21.65 23.08 13.98
N TYR A 248 -22.84 23.70 13.80
CA TYR A 248 -23.98 23.53 14.72
C TYR A 248 -24.41 22.07 14.85
N ILE A 249 -24.31 21.26 13.78
CA ILE A 249 -24.66 19.82 13.85
C ILE A 249 -23.67 19.08 14.75
N PHE A 250 -22.41 19.46 14.70
CA PHE A 250 -21.39 18.87 15.56
C PHE A 250 -21.57 19.27 17.02
N SER A 251 -21.77 20.55 17.31
CA SER A 251 -21.95 21.07 18.67
C SER A 251 -23.23 20.57 19.35
N GLU A 252 -24.29 20.30 18.60
CA GLU A 252 -25.54 19.72 19.13
C GLU A 252 -25.40 18.23 19.48
N ASN A 253 -24.47 17.49 18.88
CA ASN A 253 -24.41 16.04 18.97
C ASN A 253 -23.14 15.50 19.63
N TYR A 254 -22.07 16.28 19.70
CA TYR A 254 -20.81 15.88 20.33
C TYR A 254 -20.51 16.75 21.55
N SER A 255 -19.72 16.24 22.47
CA SER A 255 -19.28 16.93 23.69
C SER A 255 -17.78 17.18 23.71
N ASP A 256 -17.27 17.92 24.69
CA ASP A 256 -15.84 18.19 24.88
C ASP A 256 -14.99 16.91 25.05
N LYS A 257 -15.63 15.81 25.45
CA LYS A 257 -14.98 14.50 25.58
C LYS A 257 -14.74 13.80 24.25
N HIS A 258 -15.29 14.32 23.15
CA HIS A 258 -15.24 13.71 21.84
C HIS A 258 -14.18 14.37 20.96
N LYS A 259 -13.50 13.53 20.15
CA LYS A 259 -12.68 13.97 19.03
C LYS A 259 -13.13 13.24 17.78
N ILE A 260 -13.14 13.95 16.67
CA ILE A 260 -13.69 13.46 15.41
C ILE A 260 -12.59 13.50 14.37
N ILE A 261 -12.23 12.32 13.83
CA ILE A 261 -11.27 12.17 12.74
C ILE A 261 -12.06 11.82 11.49
N LEU A 262 -11.93 12.62 10.44
CA LEU A 262 -12.61 12.35 9.18
C LEU A 262 -11.77 12.73 7.95
N GLY A 263 -12.06 12.06 6.83
CA GLY A 263 -11.50 12.37 5.53
C GLY A 263 -12.35 13.38 4.78
N ILE A 264 -11.73 14.43 4.28
CA ILE A 264 -12.36 15.53 3.55
C ILE A 264 -11.39 16.14 2.55
N SER A 265 -11.88 16.71 1.45
CA SER A 265 -11.04 17.49 0.56
C SER A 265 -10.78 18.87 1.14
N SER A 266 -9.54 19.36 1.04
CA SER A 266 -9.20 20.74 1.38
C SER A 266 -8.58 21.46 0.18
N ASN A 267 -8.69 22.78 0.14
CA ASN A 267 -8.04 23.59 -0.89
C ASN A 267 -7.16 24.68 -0.27
N GLU A 268 -6.04 24.99 -0.92
CA GLU A 268 -5.15 26.08 -0.61
C GLU A 268 -4.76 26.76 -1.92
N GLY A 269 -5.39 27.90 -2.20
CA GLY A 269 -5.28 28.57 -3.49
C GLY A 269 -5.81 27.68 -4.64
N SER A 270 -4.93 27.29 -5.56
CA SER A 270 -5.26 26.41 -6.68
C SER A 270 -5.03 24.93 -6.39
N TYR A 271 -4.46 24.59 -5.23
CA TYR A 271 -4.13 23.21 -4.86
C TYR A 271 -5.28 22.57 -4.10
N ILE A 272 -5.60 21.32 -4.45
CA ILE A 272 -6.60 20.49 -3.77
C ILE A 272 -5.88 19.32 -3.12
N PHE A 273 -6.19 19.07 -1.86
CA PHE A 273 -5.58 17.99 -1.08
C PHE A 273 -6.64 16.97 -0.65
N ASN A 274 -6.25 15.71 -0.63
CA ASN A 274 -6.97 14.66 0.06
C ASN A 274 -6.51 14.68 1.52
N SER A 275 -7.39 15.13 2.42
CA SER A 275 -7.03 15.49 3.78
C SER A 275 -7.70 14.61 4.81
N MET A 276 -7.01 14.37 5.92
CA MET A 276 -7.57 13.90 7.18
C MET A 276 -7.53 15.05 8.17
N VAL A 277 -8.63 15.29 8.85
CA VAL A 277 -8.73 16.31 9.88
C VAL A 277 -9.16 15.73 11.21
N VAL A 278 -8.70 16.35 12.27
CA VAL A 278 -9.16 16.11 13.64
C VAL A 278 -9.91 17.32 14.11
N LEU A 279 -11.15 17.12 14.52
CA LEU A 279 -12.08 18.15 14.94
C LEU A 279 -12.46 18.00 16.42
N ASP A 280 -12.79 19.13 17.05
CA ASP A 280 -13.52 19.15 18.30
C ASP A 280 -15.04 19.14 18.06
N LYS A 281 -15.82 19.26 19.14
CA LYS A 281 -17.29 19.29 19.10
C LYS A 281 -17.87 20.47 18.30
N ASP A 282 -17.14 21.57 18.18
CA ASP A 282 -17.56 22.78 17.46
C ASP A 282 -17.03 22.81 16.02
N ALA A 283 -16.53 21.67 15.53
CA ALA A 283 -15.88 21.49 14.23
C ALA A 283 -14.64 22.39 14.03
N ASN A 284 -13.98 22.81 15.12
CA ASN A 284 -12.69 23.49 15.01
C ASN A 284 -11.61 22.46 14.69
N ILE A 285 -10.69 22.82 13.80
CA ILE A 285 -9.60 21.97 13.35
C ILE A 285 -8.51 21.94 14.41
N LEU A 286 -8.33 20.78 15.06
CA LEU A 286 -7.25 20.56 16.02
C LEU A 286 -5.96 20.10 15.34
N ALA A 287 -6.08 19.34 14.25
CA ALA A 287 -4.96 18.91 13.42
C ALA A 287 -5.44 18.61 11.99
N LYS A 288 -4.54 18.75 11.04
CA LYS A 288 -4.75 18.43 9.63
C LYS A 288 -3.56 17.66 9.11
N TYR A 289 -3.83 16.70 8.25
CA TYR A 289 -2.83 15.96 7.48
C TYR A 289 -3.29 15.87 6.02
N ASP A 290 -2.45 16.28 5.11
CA ASP A 290 -2.67 16.17 3.67
C ASP A 290 -1.87 15.00 3.12
N LYS A 291 -2.50 14.21 2.26
CA LYS A 291 -1.92 13.00 1.69
C LYS A 291 -0.59 13.30 0.99
N ASN A 292 0.45 12.58 1.40
CA ASN A 292 1.80 12.74 0.87
C ASN A 292 2.05 11.89 -0.37
N LYS A 293 1.54 10.63 -0.39
CA LYS A 293 1.71 9.71 -1.52
C LYS A 293 0.38 9.51 -2.24
N LEU A 294 0.29 10.08 -3.43
CA LEU A 294 -0.89 10.01 -4.29
C LEU A 294 -0.88 8.76 -5.15
N VAL A 295 -2.08 8.26 -5.47
CA VAL A 295 -2.27 7.13 -6.38
C VAL A 295 -2.09 7.59 -7.83
N PRO A 296 -1.08 7.08 -8.56
CA PRO A 296 -0.91 7.39 -9.97
C PRO A 296 -2.15 7.01 -10.78
N PHE A 297 -2.54 7.86 -11.74
CA PHE A 297 -3.73 7.75 -12.59
C PHE A 297 -5.08 7.86 -11.86
N GLY A 298 -5.11 7.60 -10.54
CA GLY A 298 -6.30 7.78 -9.72
C GLY A 298 -6.42 9.23 -9.22
N GLU A 299 -5.46 9.70 -8.46
CA GLU A 299 -5.48 11.00 -7.82
C GLU A 299 -4.73 12.07 -8.60
N PHE A 300 -3.76 11.68 -9.40
CA PHE A 300 -3.04 12.57 -10.31
C PHE A 300 -2.64 11.84 -11.59
N LEU A 301 -2.38 12.60 -12.65
CA LEU A 301 -1.86 12.05 -13.90
C LEU A 301 -0.32 12.19 -13.91
N PRO A 302 0.45 11.08 -13.85
CA PRO A 302 1.90 11.16 -14.00
C PRO A 302 2.26 11.81 -15.32
N TYR A 303 3.25 12.71 -15.33
CA TYR A 303 3.67 13.42 -16.53
C TYR A 303 2.49 14.10 -17.28
N GLU A 304 1.61 14.79 -16.54
CA GLU A 304 0.36 15.37 -17.05
C GLU A 304 0.59 16.21 -18.33
N ASN A 305 1.67 17.01 -18.37
CA ASN A 305 2.03 17.82 -19.54
C ASN A 305 2.27 16.99 -20.83
N LEU A 306 2.63 15.74 -20.70
CA LEU A 306 2.85 14.84 -21.84
C LEU A 306 1.60 14.02 -22.14
N LEU A 307 1.03 13.37 -21.13
CA LEU A 307 -0.07 12.42 -21.32
C LEU A 307 -1.39 13.11 -21.67
N SER A 308 -1.62 14.34 -21.20
CA SER A 308 -2.79 15.13 -21.58
C SER A 308 -2.84 15.47 -23.09
N LYS A 309 -1.66 15.60 -23.74
CA LYS A 309 -1.59 15.79 -25.20
C LYS A 309 -2.13 14.59 -25.99
N PHE A 310 -2.12 13.41 -25.41
CA PHE A 310 -2.69 12.18 -25.97
C PHE A 310 -4.16 11.98 -25.54
N GLY A 311 -4.79 12.99 -24.93
CA GLY A 311 -6.18 12.89 -24.47
C GLY A 311 -6.39 12.09 -23.19
N LEU A 312 -5.31 11.65 -22.53
CA LEU A 312 -5.40 10.92 -21.27
C LEU A 312 -5.73 11.90 -20.15
N LYS A 313 -6.71 11.51 -19.33
CA LYS A 313 -7.13 12.19 -18.10
C LYS A 313 -7.02 11.22 -16.95
N LYS A 314 -6.99 11.73 -15.70
CA LYS A 314 -7.09 10.86 -14.53
C LYS A 314 -8.38 10.03 -14.58
N ILE A 315 -8.34 8.82 -14.06
CA ILE A 315 -9.47 7.86 -14.14
C ILE A 315 -10.62 8.30 -13.21
N THR A 316 -10.32 8.97 -12.09
CA THR A 316 -11.38 9.41 -11.18
C THR A 316 -11.95 10.75 -11.63
N GLN A 317 -13.28 10.80 -11.80
CA GLN A 317 -13.99 12.05 -12.08
C GLN A 317 -14.10 12.94 -10.82
N GLY A 318 -14.37 14.21 -11.05
CA GLY A 318 -14.90 15.11 -10.02
C GLY A 318 -13.98 16.20 -9.54
N TYR A 319 -12.66 16.03 -9.53
CA TYR A 319 -11.75 17.08 -9.09
C TYR A 319 -10.55 17.22 -10.03
N LEU A 320 -9.96 18.42 -10.05
CA LEU A 320 -8.60 18.64 -10.52
C LEU A 320 -7.67 17.64 -9.82
N SER A 321 -6.52 17.33 -10.40
CA SER A 321 -5.54 16.46 -9.78
C SER A 321 -5.28 16.88 -8.34
N PHE A 322 -5.25 15.92 -7.41
CA PHE A 322 -4.84 16.22 -6.04
C PHE A 322 -3.36 16.63 -6.01
N SER A 323 -3.04 17.47 -5.05
CA SER A 323 -1.68 17.87 -4.74
C SER A 323 -1.16 17.02 -3.56
N ALA A 324 0.12 16.64 -3.61
CA ALA A 324 0.76 15.94 -2.52
C ALA A 324 1.36 16.91 -1.51
N ASP A 325 1.23 16.62 -0.22
CA ASP A 325 2.04 17.31 0.79
C ASP A 325 3.45 16.68 0.84
N ASN A 326 4.42 17.47 1.28
CA ASN A 326 5.82 17.06 1.36
C ASN A 326 6.19 16.43 2.71
N LYS A 327 5.29 16.46 3.71
CA LYS A 327 5.61 16.08 5.08
C LYS A 327 4.66 15.02 5.62
N ARG A 328 5.22 13.98 6.23
CA ARG A 328 4.50 13.07 7.11
C ARG A 328 4.70 13.51 8.54
N ASN A 329 3.66 13.96 9.20
CA ASN A 329 3.71 14.48 10.56
C ASN A 329 3.00 13.54 11.52
N ILE A 330 3.62 13.28 12.68
CA ILE A 330 2.96 12.63 13.80
C ILE A 330 1.98 13.64 14.41
N ILE A 331 0.73 13.24 14.53
CA ILE A 331 -0.30 14.03 15.19
C ILE A 331 -0.39 13.62 16.65
N ASN A 332 -0.46 14.61 17.54
CA ASN A 332 -0.64 14.39 18.96
C ASN A 332 -1.96 15.00 19.42
N ILE A 333 -2.85 14.17 19.96
CA ILE A 333 -4.14 14.59 20.51
C ILE A 333 -4.26 14.01 21.91
N ASN A 334 -4.35 14.88 22.90
CA ASN A 334 -4.53 14.44 24.30
C ASN A 334 -3.51 13.37 24.74
N ASN A 335 -2.23 13.54 24.40
CA ASN A 335 -1.13 12.61 24.66
C ASN A 335 -1.18 11.30 23.84
N ILE A 336 -2.09 11.17 22.88
CA ILE A 336 -2.10 10.06 21.94
C ILE A 336 -1.36 10.51 20.69
N LYS A 337 -0.27 9.80 20.38
CA LYS A 337 0.49 10.02 19.16
C LYS A 337 0.07 9.01 18.09
N PHE A 338 -0.26 9.49 16.90
CA PHE A 338 -0.54 8.63 15.75
C PHE A 338 0.03 9.22 14.47
N LEU A 339 0.42 8.34 13.56
CA LEU A 339 0.84 8.67 12.22
C LEU A 339 -0.34 8.45 11.28
N PRO A 340 -0.89 9.51 10.68
CA PRO A 340 -1.95 9.34 9.69
C PRO A 340 -1.39 8.72 8.41
N LEU A 341 -2.14 7.79 7.84
CA LEU A 341 -1.89 7.17 6.56
C LEU A 341 -3.22 7.10 5.81
N ILE A 342 -3.32 7.75 4.66
CA ILE A 342 -4.54 7.76 3.87
C ILE A 342 -4.41 6.70 2.79
N CYS A 343 -5.29 5.67 2.83
CA CYS A 343 -5.43 4.62 1.82
C CYS A 343 -4.08 3.99 1.40
N TYR A 344 -3.64 4.31 0.19
CA TYR A 344 -2.44 3.81 -0.47
C TYR A 344 -1.13 4.07 0.30
N GLU A 345 -1.09 5.05 1.18
CA GLU A 345 0.12 5.39 1.93
C GLU A 345 0.62 4.29 2.86
N ILE A 346 -0.26 3.38 3.28
CA ILE A 346 0.11 2.26 4.16
C ILE A 346 1.14 1.31 3.55
N ILE A 347 1.26 1.29 2.22
CA ILE A 347 2.22 0.41 1.53
C ILE A 347 3.62 1.02 1.42
N TYR A 348 3.79 2.30 1.79
CA TYR A 348 5.09 2.97 1.83
C TYR A 348 5.63 2.98 3.26
N SER A 349 6.74 2.30 3.47
CA SER A 349 7.46 2.28 4.75
C SER A 349 8.32 3.53 4.95
#